data_35771423affad793bc7117c6f1c296e2
#
_entry.id   35771423affad793bc7117c6f1c296e2
#
_cell.length_a   1.000
_cell.length_b   1.000
_cell.length_c   1.000
_cell.angle_alpha   90.00
_cell.angle_beta   90.00
_cell.angle_gamma   90.00
#
_symmetry.space_group_name_H-M   'P 1'
#
loop_
_entity.id
_entity.type
_entity.pdbx_description
1 polymer ?
#
loop_
_entity_poly.entity_id
_entity_poly.type
_entity_poly.pdbx_seq_one_letter_code
_entity_poly.pdbx_strand_id
1 'polypeptide(L)'
;MTTINEIIALAERAKNNGINRIYCHHTGGLYKMNSVEKAHYHICIEGDGTVRINGELSDYKEHTWHRNGGAIGIALCCAYGATVYKNPERINWNGYPPTPIQVERLAEIICFIATVLEIPIDSEHVMTHAEAADIDGYGLYGNDPDMRWDLLLLDDPGTGKKNQPGGDVIRGLAIWKQNN
;
A
#
# COMPACT_ATOMS: atom_id res chain seq x y z
N MET A 1 -6.44 -1.60 19.63
CA MET A 1 -6.70 -1.91 18.20
C MET A 1 -7.08 -0.60 17.55
N THR A 2 -6.34 -0.14 16.53
CA THR A 2 -6.64 1.10 15.82
C THR A 2 -8.03 1.02 15.19
N THR A 3 -8.86 2.00 15.45
CA THR A 3 -10.25 2.07 14.97
C THR A 3 -10.32 2.92 13.69
N ILE A 4 -11.38 2.78 12.94
CA ILE A 4 -11.65 3.65 11.77
C ILE A 4 -11.72 5.11 12.20
N ASN A 5 -12.30 5.41 13.36
CA ASN A 5 -12.37 6.78 13.89
C ASN A 5 -10.98 7.38 14.14
N GLU A 6 -9.99 6.58 14.55
CA GLU A 6 -8.61 7.04 14.70
C GLU A 6 -7.97 7.36 13.33
N ILE A 7 -8.27 6.57 12.28
CA ILE A 7 -7.81 6.86 10.91
C ILE A 7 -8.43 8.15 10.38
N ILE A 8 -9.74 8.34 10.57
CA ILE A 8 -10.44 9.57 10.17
C ILE A 8 -9.85 10.78 10.90
N ALA A 9 -9.67 10.70 12.22
CA ALA A 9 -9.09 11.78 13.02
C ALA A 9 -7.65 12.11 12.59
N LEU A 10 -6.87 11.08 12.21
CA LEU A 10 -5.51 11.25 11.68
C LEU A 10 -5.53 11.99 10.33
N ALA A 11 -6.44 11.63 9.43
CA ALA A 11 -6.62 12.29 8.15
C ALA A 11 -7.12 13.74 8.30
N GLU A 12 -8.06 13.99 9.20
CA GLU A 12 -8.53 15.36 9.50
C GLU A 12 -7.39 16.29 9.98
N ARG A 13 -6.47 15.79 10.81
CA ARG A 13 -5.30 16.57 11.22
C ARG A 13 -4.34 16.85 10.08
N ALA A 14 -4.30 16.01 9.08
CA ALA A 14 -3.44 16.15 7.91
C ALA A 14 -4.07 17.01 6.78
N LYS A 15 -5.33 17.39 6.94
CA LYS A 15 -6.02 18.26 5.97
C LYS A 15 -5.28 19.59 5.81
N ASN A 16 -5.12 20.05 4.60
CA ASN A 16 -4.37 21.27 4.23
C ASN A 16 -2.83 21.16 4.30
N ASN A 17 -2.25 19.98 4.51
CA ASN A 17 -0.80 19.78 4.49
C ASN A 17 -0.24 19.40 3.11
N GLY A 18 -1.03 19.58 2.04
CA GLY A 18 -0.58 19.33 0.67
C GLY A 18 -0.44 17.85 0.29
N ILE A 19 -1.03 16.95 1.10
CA ILE A 19 -1.06 15.51 0.78
C ILE A 19 -2.04 15.28 -0.35
N ASN A 20 -1.57 14.62 -1.41
CA ASN A 20 -2.39 14.35 -2.59
C ASN A 20 -2.16 12.95 -3.20
N ARG A 21 -1.34 12.10 -2.57
CA ARG A 21 -1.04 10.74 -3.05
C ARG A 21 -0.96 9.73 -1.92
N ILE A 22 -1.28 8.49 -2.26
CA ILE A 22 -1.12 7.32 -1.40
C ILE A 22 -0.32 6.27 -2.17
N TYR A 23 0.79 5.80 -1.60
CA TYR A 23 1.58 4.69 -2.12
C TYR A 23 1.41 3.45 -1.25
N CYS A 24 1.09 2.34 -1.90
CA CYS A 24 0.85 1.05 -1.25
C CYS A 24 2.05 0.14 -1.42
N HIS A 25 2.48 -0.49 -0.32
CA HIS A 25 3.70 -1.30 -0.26
C HIS A 25 3.46 -2.67 0.36
N HIS A 26 4.39 -3.59 0.13
CA HIS A 26 4.68 -4.65 1.10
C HIS A 26 6.02 -4.39 1.77
N THR A 27 6.22 -4.92 2.97
CA THR A 27 7.45 -4.64 3.73
C THR A 27 8.64 -5.52 3.34
N GLY A 28 8.41 -6.62 2.63
CA GLY A 28 9.41 -7.67 2.44
C GLY A 28 9.74 -8.41 3.75
N GLY A 29 8.98 -8.17 4.80
CA GLY A 29 9.14 -8.71 6.15
C GLY A 29 8.14 -9.81 6.51
N LEU A 30 8.12 -10.14 7.79
CA LEU A 30 7.15 -11.06 8.38
C LEU A 30 5.80 -10.37 8.58
N TYR A 31 4.78 -11.10 9.08
CA TYR A 31 3.43 -10.58 9.33
C TYR A 31 3.31 -9.61 10.53
N LYS A 32 4.42 -9.17 11.11
CA LYS A 32 4.46 -8.22 12.22
C LYS A 32 5.39 -7.06 11.89
N MET A 33 4.96 -5.85 12.23
CA MET A 33 5.75 -4.63 12.04
C MET A 33 7.00 -4.64 12.91
N ASN A 34 8.12 -4.20 12.38
CA ASN A 34 9.37 -3.97 13.08
C ASN A 34 9.74 -2.47 13.12
N SER A 35 10.90 -2.16 13.70
CA SER A 35 11.36 -0.77 13.86
C SER A 35 11.72 -0.08 12.54
N VAL A 36 12.19 -0.81 11.54
CA VAL A 36 12.52 -0.28 10.22
C VAL A 36 11.24 0.17 9.50
N GLU A 37 10.24 -0.72 9.45
CA GLU A 37 8.95 -0.45 8.84
C GLU A 37 8.24 0.73 9.52
N LYS A 38 8.34 0.82 10.86
CA LYS A 38 7.83 1.94 11.65
C LYS A 38 8.43 3.28 11.22
N ALA A 39 9.71 3.31 10.85
CA ALA A 39 10.38 4.52 10.41
C ALA A 39 9.95 4.96 9.01
N HIS A 40 9.73 3.99 8.10
CA HIS A 40 9.52 4.26 6.68
C HIS A 40 8.05 4.45 6.26
N TYR A 41 7.08 3.87 6.98
CA TYR A 41 5.67 3.93 6.58
C TYR A 41 4.81 4.67 7.61
N HIS A 42 3.82 5.42 7.14
CA HIS A 42 2.85 6.10 8.00
C HIS A 42 1.91 5.10 8.68
N ILE A 43 1.51 4.06 7.94
CA ILE A 43 0.64 3.01 8.43
C ILE A 43 1.19 1.66 7.99
N CYS A 44 1.23 0.70 8.90
CA CYS A 44 1.50 -0.71 8.59
C CYS A 44 0.29 -1.56 8.96
N ILE A 45 0.00 -2.58 8.15
CA ILE A 45 -1.08 -3.54 8.39
C ILE A 45 -0.45 -4.91 8.59
N GLU A 46 -0.56 -5.45 9.80
CA GLU A 46 -0.03 -6.77 10.17
C GLU A 46 -0.86 -7.90 9.54
N GLY A 47 -0.31 -9.11 9.47
CA GLY A 47 -0.93 -10.25 8.79
C GLY A 47 -2.33 -10.62 9.25
N ASP A 48 -2.70 -10.29 10.48
CA ASP A 48 -4.01 -10.48 11.08
C ASP A 48 -4.97 -9.28 10.87
N GLY A 49 -4.57 -8.28 10.07
CA GLY A 49 -5.31 -7.06 9.83
C GLY A 49 -5.15 -5.99 10.91
N THR A 50 -4.30 -6.21 11.92
CA THR A 50 -4.00 -5.18 12.93
C THR A 50 -3.31 -3.99 12.29
N VAL A 51 -3.85 -2.79 12.51
CA VAL A 51 -3.33 -1.53 11.97
C VAL A 51 -2.38 -0.89 12.98
N ARG A 52 -1.22 -0.46 12.51
CA ARG A 52 -0.20 0.28 13.25
C ARG A 52 0.01 1.65 12.64
N ILE A 53 -0.31 2.70 13.38
CA ILE A 53 -0.06 4.09 13.00
C ILE A 53 1.33 4.50 13.50
N ASN A 54 2.12 5.13 12.64
CA ASN A 54 3.53 5.45 12.89
C ASN A 54 3.79 6.97 12.77
N GLY A 55 3.01 7.78 13.47
CA GLY A 55 3.11 9.24 13.46
C GLY A 55 1.95 9.88 12.71
N GLU A 56 2.11 11.15 12.35
CA GLU A 56 1.12 11.90 11.59
C GLU A 56 1.21 11.59 10.09
N LEU A 57 0.10 11.70 9.35
CA LEU A 57 0.13 11.51 7.88
C LEU A 57 0.93 12.59 7.15
N SER A 58 1.15 13.73 7.78
CA SER A 58 1.96 14.84 7.26
C SER A 58 3.45 14.70 7.56
N ASP A 59 3.87 13.69 8.33
CA ASP A 59 5.29 13.44 8.58
C ASP A 59 5.99 13.09 7.27
N TYR A 60 7.22 13.54 7.08
CA TYR A 60 8.02 13.07 5.96
C TYR A 60 8.56 11.66 6.25
N LYS A 61 8.27 10.70 5.36
CA LYS A 61 8.77 9.34 5.43
C LYS A 61 9.31 8.87 4.09
N GLU A 62 10.40 8.12 4.13
CA GLU A 62 11.09 7.62 2.93
C GLU A 62 10.56 6.22 2.56
N HIS A 63 9.59 6.16 1.66
CA HIS A 63 8.96 4.90 1.21
C HIS A 63 8.92 4.73 -0.31
N THR A 64 8.92 5.81 -1.10
CA THR A 64 8.87 5.75 -2.56
C THR A 64 9.87 6.74 -3.13
N TRP A 65 10.86 6.24 -3.85
CA TRP A 65 11.96 7.04 -4.39
C TRP A 65 11.42 8.21 -5.24
N HIS A 66 11.92 9.42 -4.97
CA HIS A 66 11.51 10.71 -5.56
C HIS A 66 10.03 11.10 -5.40
N ARG A 67 9.21 10.34 -4.66
CA ARG A 67 7.76 10.56 -4.56
C ARG A 67 7.24 10.72 -3.12
N ASN A 68 8.14 10.96 -2.14
CA ASN A 68 7.76 11.00 -0.72
C ASN A 68 7.02 12.29 -0.30
N GLY A 69 7.31 13.43 -0.98
CA GLY A 69 6.69 14.72 -0.64
C GLY A 69 5.19 14.74 -0.96
N GLY A 70 4.37 15.09 0.02
CA GLY A 70 2.91 15.13 -0.13
C GLY A 70 2.25 13.77 -0.33
N ALA A 71 2.88 12.70 0.13
CA ALA A 71 2.44 11.33 -0.06
C ALA A 71 2.36 10.55 1.26
N ILE A 72 1.40 9.64 1.34
CA ILE A 72 1.22 8.69 2.44
C ILE A 72 1.71 7.31 1.99
N GLY A 73 2.64 6.71 2.72
CA GLY A 73 3.05 5.32 2.53
C GLY A 73 2.27 4.39 3.47
N ILE A 74 1.57 3.40 2.91
CA ILE A 74 0.87 2.36 3.66
C ILE A 74 1.44 1.01 3.25
N ALA A 75 1.87 0.19 4.21
CA ALA A 75 2.51 -1.09 3.93
C ALA A 75 1.79 -2.28 4.55
N LEU A 76 1.71 -3.37 3.80
CA LEU A 76 1.32 -4.68 4.31
C LEU A 76 2.56 -5.39 4.87
N CYS A 77 2.53 -5.78 6.13
CA CYS A 77 3.60 -6.59 6.74
C CYS A 77 3.51 -8.01 6.18
N CYS A 78 4.30 -8.30 5.14
CA CYS A 78 4.32 -9.58 4.43
C CYS A 78 5.50 -9.67 3.46
N ALA A 79 5.55 -10.72 2.66
CA ALA A 79 6.51 -10.93 1.57
C ALA A 79 7.94 -11.28 2.02
N TYR A 80 8.15 -11.82 3.23
CA TYR A 80 9.46 -12.25 3.67
C TYR A 80 10.06 -13.31 2.73
N GLY A 81 11.21 -13.00 2.12
CA GLY A 81 11.88 -13.87 1.18
C GLY A 81 11.13 -14.13 -0.14
N ALA A 82 10.13 -13.30 -0.45
CA ALA A 82 9.39 -13.41 -1.69
C ALA A 82 10.27 -13.09 -2.92
N THR A 83 9.94 -13.69 -4.06
CA THR A 83 10.62 -13.48 -5.33
C THR A 83 9.62 -13.27 -6.44
N VAL A 84 9.95 -12.37 -7.38
CA VAL A 84 9.14 -12.07 -8.56
C VAL A 84 9.76 -12.67 -9.81
N TYR A 85 8.94 -13.16 -10.73
CA TYR A 85 9.31 -13.72 -12.02
C TYR A 85 8.66 -12.93 -13.15
N LYS A 86 9.44 -12.64 -14.22
CA LYS A 86 9.01 -11.80 -15.34
C LYS A 86 8.16 -12.54 -16.39
N ASN A 87 8.44 -13.82 -16.61
CA ASN A 87 7.79 -14.58 -17.69
C ASN A 87 7.59 -16.06 -17.31
N PRO A 88 6.36 -16.52 -17.06
CA PRO A 88 5.18 -15.69 -16.88
C PRO A 88 5.31 -14.83 -15.62
N GLU A 89 4.64 -13.67 -15.61
CA GLU A 89 4.65 -12.79 -14.44
C GLU A 89 3.93 -13.45 -13.26
N ARG A 90 4.65 -13.63 -12.19
CA ARG A 90 4.16 -14.29 -10.98
C ARG A 90 5.04 -13.97 -9.78
N ILE A 91 4.48 -14.11 -8.58
CA ILE A 91 5.20 -13.95 -7.33
C ILE A 91 5.21 -15.26 -6.56
N ASN A 92 6.39 -15.68 -6.12
CA ASN A 92 6.54 -16.70 -5.08
C ASN A 92 6.65 -15.98 -3.73
N TRP A 93 5.62 -16.06 -2.93
CA TRP A 93 5.51 -15.36 -1.65
C TRP A 93 6.29 -16.00 -0.50
N ASN A 94 6.97 -17.12 -0.74
CA ASN A 94 7.75 -17.84 0.29
C ASN A 94 6.96 -18.10 1.60
N GLY A 95 5.66 -18.37 1.49
CA GLY A 95 4.78 -18.63 2.64
C GLY A 95 4.25 -17.35 3.35
N TYR A 96 4.58 -16.16 2.86
CA TYR A 96 4.14 -14.87 3.43
C TYR A 96 3.39 -14.00 2.43
N PRO A 97 2.34 -14.51 1.75
CA PRO A 97 1.55 -13.68 0.85
C PRO A 97 0.78 -12.58 1.61
N PRO A 98 0.39 -11.48 0.97
CA PRO A 98 -0.63 -10.60 1.51
C PRO A 98 -1.88 -11.39 1.88
N THR A 99 -2.37 -11.23 3.10
CA THR A 99 -3.58 -11.92 3.53
C THR A 99 -4.83 -11.21 3.02
N PRO A 100 -5.95 -11.90 2.78
CA PRO A 100 -7.20 -11.26 2.37
C PRO A 100 -7.60 -10.11 3.29
N ILE A 101 -7.47 -10.30 4.61
CA ILE A 101 -7.81 -9.26 5.60
C ILE A 101 -6.88 -8.05 5.52
N GLN A 102 -5.60 -8.22 5.17
CA GLN A 102 -4.69 -7.10 4.93
C GLN A 102 -5.15 -6.28 3.73
N VAL A 103 -5.49 -6.93 2.62
CA VAL A 103 -5.92 -6.26 1.37
C VAL A 103 -7.23 -5.51 1.59
N GLU A 104 -8.21 -6.14 2.24
CA GLU A 104 -9.47 -5.49 2.60
C GLU A 104 -9.27 -4.28 3.53
N ARG A 105 -8.40 -4.42 4.54
CA ARG A 105 -8.10 -3.35 5.49
C ARG A 105 -7.35 -2.20 4.82
N LEU A 106 -6.43 -2.49 3.89
CA LEU A 106 -5.76 -1.48 3.08
C LEU A 106 -6.77 -0.66 2.27
N ALA A 107 -7.67 -1.31 1.56
CA ALA A 107 -8.71 -0.66 0.78
C ALA A 107 -9.66 0.21 1.66
N GLU A 108 -10.00 -0.28 2.85
CA GLU A 108 -10.81 0.46 3.82
C GLU A 108 -10.11 1.74 4.30
N ILE A 109 -8.84 1.64 4.67
CA ILE A 109 -8.03 2.79 5.12
C ILE A 109 -7.89 3.82 3.99
N ILE A 110 -7.61 3.38 2.77
CA ILE A 110 -7.53 4.25 1.60
C ILE A 110 -8.85 4.97 1.37
N CYS A 111 -9.98 4.27 1.42
CA CYS A 111 -11.31 4.86 1.27
C CYS A 111 -11.51 6.03 2.25
N PHE A 112 -11.24 5.84 3.54
CA PHE A 112 -11.43 6.89 4.54
C PHE A 112 -10.44 8.05 4.40
N ILE A 113 -9.16 7.77 4.21
CA ILE A 113 -8.14 8.81 4.01
C ILE A 113 -8.43 9.62 2.74
N ALA A 114 -8.71 8.95 1.64
CA ALA A 114 -9.00 9.59 0.36
C ALA A 114 -10.27 10.47 0.43
N THR A 115 -11.30 10.00 1.15
CA THR A 115 -12.52 10.78 1.35
C THR A 115 -12.27 12.05 2.17
N VAL A 116 -11.54 11.95 3.29
CA VAL A 116 -11.26 13.09 4.16
C VAL A 116 -10.32 14.11 3.51
N LEU A 117 -9.28 13.63 2.82
CA LEU A 117 -8.28 14.48 2.16
C LEU A 117 -8.68 14.89 0.73
N GLU A 118 -9.85 14.45 0.24
CA GLU A 118 -10.35 14.72 -1.11
C GLU A 118 -9.38 14.24 -2.21
N ILE A 119 -8.69 13.11 -1.96
CA ILE A 119 -7.77 12.47 -2.92
C ILE A 119 -8.59 11.59 -3.88
N PRO A 120 -8.49 11.75 -5.20
CA PRO A 120 -9.12 10.82 -6.14
C PRO A 120 -8.58 9.40 -5.98
N ILE A 121 -9.47 8.40 -6.02
CA ILE A 121 -9.05 6.98 -6.02
C ILE A 121 -8.88 6.54 -7.48
N ASP A 122 -7.78 6.92 -8.07
CA ASP A 122 -7.39 6.59 -9.44
C ASP A 122 -5.91 6.18 -9.53
N SER A 123 -5.43 5.85 -10.73
CA SER A 123 -4.06 5.39 -10.97
C SER A 123 -3.01 6.50 -10.90
N GLU A 124 -3.39 7.77 -10.73
CA GLU A 124 -2.44 8.88 -10.56
C GLU A 124 -2.21 9.23 -9.09
N HIS A 125 -3.20 8.94 -8.22
CA HIS A 125 -3.19 9.36 -6.83
C HIS A 125 -3.06 8.20 -5.84
N VAL A 126 -3.56 7.00 -6.19
CA VAL A 126 -3.45 5.79 -5.36
C VAL A 126 -2.74 4.71 -6.16
N MET A 127 -1.47 4.51 -5.87
CA MET A 127 -0.59 3.59 -6.61
C MET A 127 0.00 2.51 -5.71
N THR A 128 0.32 1.36 -6.29
CA THR A 128 1.32 0.48 -5.69
C THR A 128 2.73 1.02 -5.94
N HIS A 129 3.71 0.59 -5.13
CA HIS A 129 5.10 0.95 -5.41
C HIS A 129 5.57 0.37 -6.76
N ALA A 130 5.06 -0.80 -7.16
CA ALA A 130 5.33 -1.36 -8.47
C ALA A 130 4.89 -0.43 -9.61
N GLU A 131 3.66 0.13 -9.55
CA GLU A 131 3.17 1.09 -10.55
C GLU A 131 4.01 2.37 -10.59
N ALA A 132 4.35 2.93 -9.42
CA ALA A 132 5.21 4.11 -9.34
C ALA A 132 6.61 3.85 -9.90
N ALA A 133 7.18 2.68 -9.61
CA ALA A 133 8.48 2.26 -10.08
C ALA A 133 8.52 2.03 -11.60
N ASP A 134 7.46 1.47 -12.17
CA ASP A 134 7.35 1.29 -13.64
C ASP A 134 7.31 2.64 -14.37
N ILE A 135 6.56 3.62 -13.82
CA ILE A 135 6.52 4.98 -14.37
C ILE A 135 7.91 5.65 -14.34
N ASP A 136 8.65 5.45 -13.25
CA ASP A 136 9.95 6.09 -13.03
C ASP A 136 11.15 5.24 -13.57
N GLY A 137 10.87 4.09 -14.17
CA GLY A 137 11.87 3.27 -14.88
C GLY A 137 12.70 2.33 -14.00
N TYR A 138 12.34 2.15 -12.71
CA TYR A 138 12.99 1.18 -11.80
C TYR A 138 12.07 0.04 -11.35
N GLY A 139 10.96 -0.16 -12.03
CA GLY A 139 10.06 -1.30 -11.85
C GLY A 139 10.66 -2.60 -12.41
N LEU A 140 9.86 -3.65 -12.38
CA LEU A 140 10.29 -5.01 -12.76
C LEU A 140 10.98 -5.10 -14.12
N TYR A 141 10.57 -4.28 -15.08
CA TYR A 141 11.10 -4.28 -16.46
C TYR A 141 12.11 -3.15 -16.73
N GLY A 142 12.41 -2.30 -15.73
CA GLY A 142 13.29 -1.14 -15.86
C GLY A 142 14.79 -1.45 -15.89
N ASN A 143 15.22 -2.70 -15.69
CA ASN A 143 16.62 -3.14 -15.60
C ASN A 143 17.44 -2.48 -14.45
N ASP A 144 16.78 -1.88 -13.48
CA ASP A 144 17.42 -1.34 -12.29
C ASP A 144 17.76 -2.49 -11.32
N PRO A 145 18.97 -2.54 -10.73
CA PRO A 145 19.33 -3.57 -9.75
C PRO A 145 18.50 -3.48 -8.46
N ASP A 146 18.01 -2.28 -8.15
CA ASP A 146 17.16 -2.01 -6.98
C ASP A 146 15.67 -2.01 -7.34
N MET A 147 15.28 -2.73 -8.39
CA MET A 147 13.92 -2.78 -8.90
C MET A 147 12.89 -2.97 -7.77
N ARG A 148 11.76 -2.27 -7.88
CA ARG A 148 10.62 -2.40 -6.96
C ARG A 148 9.44 -3.04 -7.67
N TRP A 149 8.75 -3.92 -6.94
CA TRP A 149 7.60 -4.66 -7.43
C TRP A 149 6.53 -4.85 -6.34
N ASP A 150 6.56 -3.98 -5.33
CA ASP A 150 5.64 -4.06 -4.18
C ASP A 150 4.20 -4.03 -4.66
N LEU A 151 3.47 -5.08 -4.30
CA LEU A 151 2.06 -5.27 -4.65
C LEU A 151 1.79 -5.25 -6.17
N LEU A 152 2.76 -5.72 -6.99
CA LEU A 152 2.58 -5.87 -8.44
C LEU A 152 1.35 -6.73 -8.76
N LEU A 153 1.23 -7.86 -8.08
CA LEU A 153 0.09 -8.78 -8.21
C LEU A 153 -0.52 -9.04 -6.83
N LEU A 154 -1.84 -9.11 -6.79
CA LEU A 154 -2.63 -9.47 -5.62
C LEU A 154 -3.71 -10.48 -5.96
N ASP A 155 -4.07 -11.30 -5.00
CA ASP A 155 -5.34 -12.01 -5.02
C ASP A 155 -6.45 -11.03 -4.63
N ASP A 156 -7.51 -10.99 -5.40
CA ASP A 156 -8.67 -10.14 -5.14
C ASP A 156 -9.64 -10.83 -4.16
N PRO A 157 -9.73 -10.37 -2.90
CA PRO A 157 -10.61 -10.98 -1.91
C PRO A 157 -12.10 -10.78 -2.23
N GLY A 158 -12.45 -9.72 -2.98
CA GLY A 158 -13.84 -9.43 -3.35
C GLY A 158 -14.40 -10.38 -4.41
N THR A 159 -13.57 -10.75 -5.40
CA THR A 159 -13.99 -11.65 -6.50
C THR A 159 -13.40 -13.05 -6.42
N GLY A 160 -12.40 -13.26 -5.57
CA GLY A 160 -11.63 -14.51 -5.48
C GLY A 160 -10.66 -14.77 -6.63
N LYS A 161 -10.51 -13.83 -7.57
CA LYS A 161 -9.56 -13.94 -8.68
C LYS A 161 -8.12 -13.83 -8.15
N LYS A 162 -7.25 -14.68 -8.74
CA LYS A 162 -5.84 -14.76 -8.35
C LYS A 162 -4.95 -13.94 -9.27
N ASN A 163 -3.81 -13.46 -8.73
CA ASN A 163 -2.76 -12.78 -9.50
C ASN A 163 -3.29 -11.64 -10.38
N GLN A 164 -4.13 -10.78 -9.81
CA GLN A 164 -4.63 -9.60 -10.50
C GLN A 164 -3.64 -8.42 -10.33
N PRO A 165 -3.59 -7.43 -11.25
CA PRO A 165 -2.82 -6.21 -11.03
C PRO A 165 -3.16 -5.58 -9.68
N GLY A 166 -2.14 -5.41 -8.83
CA GLY A 166 -2.37 -5.05 -7.42
C GLY A 166 -3.04 -3.69 -7.24
N GLY A 167 -2.66 -2.71 -8.05
CA GLY A 167 -3.28 -1.39 -8.02
C GLY A 167 -4.77 -1.43 -8.38
N ASP A 168 -5.16 -2.23 -9.36
CA ASP A 168 -6.57 -2.37 -9.75
C ASP A 168 -7.40 -3.04 -8.64
N VAL A 169 -6.85 -4.07 -7.98
CA VAL A 169 -7.51 -4.71 -6.84
C VAL A 169 -7.73 -3.71 -5.71
N ILE A 170 -6.69 -2.97 -5.34
CA ILE A 170 -6.75 -2.01 -4.23
C ILE A 170 -7.74 -0.89 -4.51
N ARG A 171 -7.64 -0.25 -5.68
CA ARG A 171 -8.54 0.85 -6.08
C ARG A 171 -9.98 0.36 -6.25
N GLY A 172 -10.18 -0.80 -6.88
CA GLY A 172 -11.50 -1.39 -7.05
C GLY A 172 -12.22 -1.64 -5.73
N LEU A 173 -11.54 -2.24 -4.75
CA LEU A 173 -12.08 -2.45 -3.40
C LEU A 173 -12.33 -1.13 -2.66
N ALA A 174 -11.41 -0.15 -2.75
CA ALA A 174 -11.56 1.14 -2.08
C ALA A 174 -12.75 1.94 -2.65
N ILE A 175 -12.92 1.97 -3.96
CA ILE A 175 -14.08 2.60 -4.63
C ILE A 175 -15.38 1.88 -4.25
N TRP A 176 -15.37 0.55 -4.21
CA TRP A 176 -16.54 -0.21 -3.78
C TRP A 176 -16.97 0.17 -2.35
N LYS A 177 -15.99 0.27 -1.43
CA LYS A 177 -16.24 0.69 -0.03
C LYS A 177 -16.71 2.15 0.08
N GLN A 178 -16.30 3.03 -0.82
CA GLN A 178 -16.73 4.42 -0.85
C GLN A 178 -18.20 4.57 -1.27
N ASN A 179 -18.72 3.62 -2.05
CA ASN A 179 -20.06 3.66 -2.62
C ASN A 179 -21.09 2.80 -1.85
N ASN A 180 -20.67 2.06 -0.79
CA ASN A 180 -21.52 1.17 0.00
C ASN A 180 -21.33 1.39 1.49
#